data_593f15da3ca1a4772d902d99f5a64d2a
#
_entry.id   593f15da3ca1a4772d902d99f5a64d2a
#
_cell.length_a   1.000
_cell.length_b   1.000
_cell.length_c   1.000
_cell.angle_alpha   90.00
_cell.angle_beta   90.00
_cell.angle_gamma   90.00
#
_symmetry.space_group_name_H-M   'P 1'
#
loop_
_entity.id
_entity.type
_entity.pdbx_description
1 polymer ?
#
loop_
_entity_poly.entity_id
_entity_poly.type
_entity_poly.pdbx_seq_one_letter_code
_entity_poly.pdbx_strand_id
1 'polypeptide(L)'
;MPQQPNIPFSRVRPKVEAVELLDGSRLMGKFVSFDPKTGLVWHTPHISPDSRINPASIAQVTFAPKKDLERKAQSTRVTFANGDELRGQLAGLDEKHLTLKTWYGGELKLDRNSVRTLVPGQTSANVIYEGPAKDDTWVFSNSQVEALKNRRLPNGVQLPPAVIERQKQQAEAAKNIKWAYQDGAFQSNGANAQVGRDFEMKNRVNFEFDIEWTSSLSLYVSLCTDNLKNYSMANTYSLRLTQSSAYMYRYEFGGDGNFRRSSRIGQTARYTVNVEPGKAPRAKVSIRIDKTKKEISLLINGMKVAQWQDTAANFAGKGNGIMFRASTSIPMRLANIRLSEWDGTLPGKVDISGGNPNEDFVRLGNNDTINGKLLAIGDGKVTFSTSFADKLPIPIGRVSVIKLAENEKINKPGANDVRFTLRNRGQVTATLKSWKDGKVTLASPAIGEATLDANVIEAMEFNLSKIKVAAANPKPAATSTSINVNGVNVLKGGLNINGGKIEIIPGGGIRIERNFKNQKIIPRLPQNAPIKPRRR
;
A
#
# COMPACT_ATOMS: atom_id res chain seq x y z
N MET A 1 -11.72 -7.84 -38.81
CA MET A 1 -12.28 -7.18 -37.62
C MET A 1 -11.24 -6.18 -37.12
N PRO A 2 -11.57 -4.89 -36.95
CA PRO A 2 -10.58 -3.93 -36.49
C PRO A 2 -10.20 -4.24 -35.04
N GLN A 3 -8.90 -4.28 -34.75
CA GLN A 3 -8.36 -4.43 -33.41
C GLN A 3 -8.79 -3.22 -32.57
N GLN A 4 -9.53 -3.47 -31.50
CA GLN A 4 -9.85 -2.42 -30.53
C GLN A 4 -8.55 -1.94 -29.85
N PRO A 5 -8.37 -0.63 -29.68
CA PRO A 5 -7.18 -0.08 -29.06
C PRO A 5 -7.09 -0.54 -27.60
N ASN A 6 -5.91 -1.01 -27.23
CA ASN A 6 -5.52 -1.29 -25.86
C ASN A 6 -5.38 0.06 -25.15
N ILE A 7 -6.37 0.49 -24.38
CA ILE A 7 -6.32 1.76 -23.65
C ILE A 7 -5.40 1.54 -22.44
N PRO A 8 -4.21 2.14 -22.39
CA PRO A 8 -3.39 2.11 -21.19
C PRO A 8 -4.02 3.05 -20.17
N PHE A 9 -4.64 2.49 -19.12
CA PHE A 9 -5.08 3.30 -17.99
C PHE A 9 -3.90 4.13 -17.49
N SER A 10 -4.04 5.44 -17.49
CA SER A 10 -3.01 6.36 -17.01
C SER A 10 -2.69 6.04 -15.56
N ARG A 11 -1.46 5.61 -15.29
CA ARG A 11 -0.94 5.31 -13.94
C ARG A 11 -0.68 6.57 -13.09
N VAL A 12 -0.88 7.74 -13.68
CA VAL A 12 -0.72 9.03 -13.01
C VAL A 12 -2.11 9.55 -12.69
N ARG A 13 -2.41 9.79 -11.42
CA ARG A 13 -3.65 10.47 -11.04
C ARG A 13 -3.69 11.81 -11.78
N PRO A 14 -4.70 12.07 -12.61
CA PRO A 14 -4.77 13.32 -13.32
C PRO A 14 -4.88 14.47 -12.30
N LYS A 15 -4.10 15.54 -12.51
CA LYS A 15 -4.24 16.78 -11.73
C LYS A 15 -5.59 17.47 -11.97
N VAL A 16 -6.31 17.06 -12.98
CA VAL A 16 -7.63 17.52 -13.41
C VAL A 16 -8.58 16.32 -13.54
N GLU A 17 -9.87 16.59 -13.45
CA GLU A 17 -10.89 15.55 -13.64
C GLU A 17 -10.93 15.10 -15.10
N ALA A 18 -11.28 13.84 -15.33
CA ALA A 18 -11.38 13.26 -16.65
C ALA A 18 -12.58 12.32 -16.76
N VAL A 19 -13.25 12.36 -17.90
CA VAL A 19 -14.23 11.34 -18.30
C VAL A 19 -13.68 10.55 -19.48
N GLU A 20 -13.75 9.24 -19.39
CA GLU A 20 -13.37 8.28 -20.42
C GLU A 20 -14.62 7.58 -20.93
N LEU A 21 -14.78 7.51 -22.25
CA LEU A 21 -15.90 6.89 -22.93
C LEU A 21 -15.58 5.46 -23.36
N LEU A 22 -16.61 4.67 -23.63
CA LEU A 22 -16.46 3.28 -24.07
C LEU A 22 -15.77 3.13 -25.44
N ASP A 23 -15.80 4.17 -26.27
CA ASP A 23 -15.09 4.23 -27.55
C ASP A 23 -13.61 4.62 -27.44
N GLY A 24 -13.12 4.89 -26.21
CA GLY A 24 -11.77 5.32 -25.92
C GLY A 24 -11.55 6.83 -25.94
N SER A 25 -12.57 7.60 -26.25
CA SER A 25 -12.50 9.08 -26.17
C SER A 25 -12.30 9.52 -24.73
N ARG A 26 -11.50 10.57 -24.53
CA ARG A 26 -11.20 11.13 -23.20
C ARG A 26 -11.35 12.64 -23.20
N LEU A 27 -12.16 13.16 -22.29
CA LEU A 27 -12.34 14.59 -22.10
C LEU A 27 -11.77 14.99 -20.73
N MET A 28 -10.88 15.97 -20.75
CA MET A 28 -10.37 16.62 -19.54
C MET A 28 -11.25 17.82 -19.22
N GLY A 29 -11.58 18.02 -17.95
CA GLY A 29 -12.46 19.12 -17.58
C GLY A 29 -12.89 19.06 -16.13
N LYS A 30 -14.18 19.32 -15.89
CA LYS A 30 -14.77 19.32 -14.56
C LYS A 30 -16.14 18.68 -14.59
N PHE A 31 -16.36 17.76 -13.67
CA PHE A 31 -17.67 17.21 -13.40
C PHE A 31 -18.58 18.31 -12.79
N VAL A 32 -19.75 18.49 -13.33
CA VAL A 32 -20.72 19.49 -12.86
C VAL A 32 -21.83 18.83 -12.04
N SER A 33 -22.58 17.91 -12.66
CA SER A 33 -23.70 17.25 -12.03
C SER A 33 -24.05 15.93 -12.75
N PHE A 34 -24.90 15.14 -12.10
CA PHE A 34 -25.49 13.95 -12.66
C PHE A 34 -26.97 13.85 -12.27
N ASP A 35 -27.78 13.56 -13.27
CA ASP A 35 -29.19 13.19 -13.11
C ASP A 35 -29.49 11.98 -14.00
N PRO A 36 -30.26 10.96 -13.51
CA PRO A 36 -30.53 9.75 -14.28
C PRO A 36 -31.24 9.98 -15.62
N LYS A 37 -32.06 11.05 -15.73
CA LYS A 37 -32.82 11.37 -16.93
C LYS A 37 -32.04 12.19 -17.94
N THR A 38 -31.22 13.13 -17.45
CA THR A 38 -30.50 14.09 -18.30
C THR A 38 -29.05 13.74 -18.52
N GLY A 39 -28.51 12.77 -17.78
CA GLY A 39 -27.15 12.30 -17.88
C GLY A 39 -26.15 13.10 -17.06
N LEU A 40 -24.88 12.93 -17.41
CA LEU A 40 -23.74 13.57 -16.78
C LEU A 40 -23.47 14.92 -17.47
N VAL A 41 -23.39 15.99 -16.71
CA VAL A 41 -22.99 17.32 -17.19
C VAL A 41 -21.48 17.50 -16.97
N TRP A 42 -20.78 17.80 -18.07
CA TRP A 42 -19.33 17.93 -18.09
C TRP A 42 -18.88 19.26 -18.64
N HIS A 43 -18.13 20.00 -17.87
CA HIS A 43 -17.50 21.25 -18.32
C HIS A 43 -16.13 21.00 -18.92
N THR A 44 -15.91 21.42 -20.16
CA THR A 44 -14.62 21.37 -20.84
C THR A 44 -14.25 22.77 -21.28
N PRO A 45 -13.05 23.30 -20.95
CA PRO A 45 -12.66 24.69 -21.27
C PRO A 45 -12.75 25.08 -22.75
N HIS A 46 -12.72 24.09 -23.63
CA HIS A 46 -12.72 24.30 -25.10
C HIS A 46 -14.05 23.98 -25.77
N ILE A 47 -15.09 23.64 -24.99
CA ILE A 47 -16.42 23.30 -25.54
C ILE A 47 -17.48 24.10 -24.78
N SER A 48 -18.32 24.82 -25.52
CA SER A 48 -19.43 25.59 -24.96
C SER A 48 -20.69 25.32 -25.78
N PRO A 49 -21.84 25.10 -25.15
CA PRO A 49 -22.09 24.98 -23.73
C PRO A 49 -21.55 23.68 -23.13
N ASP A 50 -21.70 23.51 -21.80
CA ASP A 50 -21.33 22.28 -21.10
C ASP A 50 -21.94 21.05 -21.79
N SER A 51 -21.11 20.01 -21.94
CA SER A 51 -21.51 18.79 -22.63
C SER A 51 -22.40 17.92 -21.74
N ARG A 52 -23.48 17.40 -22.30
CA ARG A 52 -24.28 16.36 -21.68
C ARG A 52 -23.86 15.00 -22.22
N ILE A 53 -23.36 14.13 -21.33
CA ILE A 53 -22.84 12.81 -21.70
C ILE A 53 -23.83 11.75 -21.25
N ASN A 54 -24.24 10.89 -22.20
CA ASN A 54 -25.10 9.76 -21.90
C ASN A 54 -24.36 8.74 -21.01
N PRO A 55 -24.87 8.35 -19.85
CA PRO A 55 -24.26 7.35 -18.99
C PRO A 55 -23.93 6.02 -19.69
N ALA A 56 -24.73 5.62 -20.69
CA ALA A 56 -24.52 4.41 -21.46
C ALA A 56 -23.23 4.41 -22.32
N SER A 57 -22.64 5.59 -22.56
CA SER A 57 -21.36 5.75 -23.29
C SER A 57 -20.15 5.94 -22.37
N ILE A 58 -20.34 6.12 -21.07
CA ILE A 58 -19.25 6.38 -20.12
C ILE A 58 -18.58 5.05 -19.72
N ALA A 59 -17.26 5.01 -19.75
CA ALA A 59 -16.48 3.95 -19.13
C ALA A 59 -16.12 4.32 -17.69
N GLN A 60 -15.49 5.49 -17.51
CA GLN A 60 -14.99 5.91 -16.21
C GLN A 60 -15.01 7.44 -16.07
N VAL A 61 -15.25 7.91 -14.86
CA VAL A 61 -15.00 9.28 -14.42
C VAL A 61 -13.97 9.24 -13.30
N THR A 62 -12.91 10.04 -13.42
CA THR A 62 -11.86 10.17 -12.42
C THR A 62 -11.84 11.60 -11.89
N PHE A 63 -11.86 11.75 -10.56
CA PHE A 63 -11.88 13.05 -9.90
C PHE A 63 -10.48 13.50 -9.50
N ALA A 64 -10.22 14.79 -9.60
CA ALA A 64 -9.00 15.40 -9.12
C ALA A 64 -8.81 15.15 -7.62
N PRO A 65 -7.56 15.04 -7.13
CA PRO A 65 -7.28 14.99 -5.70
C PRO A 65 -7.90 16.19 -4.98
N LYS A 66 -8.57 15.94 -3.87
CA LYS A 66 -9.12 17.00 -3.02
C LYS A 66 -8.14 17.32 -1.90
N LYS A 67 -7.89 18.61 -1.68
CA LYS A 67 -7.08 19.10 -0.56
C LYS A 67 -7.91 19.01 0.73
N ASP A 68 -7.22 18.69 1.82
CA ASP A 68 -7.72 18.86 3.20
C ASP A 68 -9.01 18.09 3.54
N LEU A 69 -9.06 16.79 3.23
CA LEU A 69 -10.08 15.93 3.83
C LEU A 69 -9.63 15.54 5.25
N GLU A 70 -10.36 16.02 6.26
CA GLU A 70 -10.20 15.49 7.63
C GLU A 70 -10.49 13.98 7.61
N ARG A 71 -9.46 13.20 7.85
CA ARG A 71 -9.58 11.74 7.93
C ARG A 71 -9.80 11.33 9.37
N LYS A 72 -11.05 11.21 9.77
CA LYS A 72 -11.38 10.56 11.05
C LYS A 72 -11.06 9.08 10.98
N ALA A 73 -10.64 8.52 12.12
CA ALA A 73 -10.29 7.11 12.27
C ALA A 73 -11.36 6.18 11.68
N GLN A 74 -10.99 5.41 10.67
CA GLN A 74 -11.84 4.41 10.03
C GLN A 74 -11.19 3.03 10.18
N SER A 75 -11.25 2.52 11.39
CA SER A 75 -10.53 1.33 11.78
C SER A 75 -11.22 0.04 11.32
N THR A 76 -12.55 0.05 11.22
CA THR A 76 -13.32 -1.13 10.84
C THR A 76 -13.41 -1.26 9.32
N ARG A 77 -13.20 -2.47 8.84
CA ARG A 77 -13.39 -2.84 7.44
C ARG A 77 -14.55 -3.83 7.34
N VAL A 78 -15.51 -3.49 6.51
CA VAL A 78 -16.67 -4.34 6.16
C VAL A 78 -16.52 -4.75 4.70
N THR A 79 -16.52 -6.05 4.42
CA THR A 79 -16.51 -6.59 3.05
C THR A 79 -17.86 -7.25 2.78
N PHE A 80 -18.44 -6.93 1.64
CA PHE A 80 -19.73 -7.45 1.21
C PHE A 80 -19.60 -8.71 0.34
N ALA A 81 -20.72 -9.39 0.15
CA ALA A 81 -20.80 -10.59 -0.69
C ALA A 81 -20.33 -10.36 -2.14
N ASN A 82 -20.59 -9.18 -2.70
CA ASN A 82 -20.20 -8.80 -4.06
C ASN A 82 -18.72 -8.33 -4.17
N GLY A 83 -17.95 -8.38 -3.06
CA GLY A 83 -16.58 -7.92 -3.00
C GLY A 83 -16.37 -6.43 -2.75
N ASP A 84 -17.44 -5.66 -2.61
CA ASP A 84 -17.36 -4.27 -2.17
C ASP A 84 -16.79 -4.16 -0.75
N GLU A 85 -16.21 -3.01 -0.44
CA GLU A 85 -15.58 -2.74 0.86
C GLU A 85 -15.95 -1.34 1.35
N LEU A 86 -16.43 -1.24 2.58
CA LEU A 86 -16.61 0.02 3.29
C LEU A 86 -15.74 0.08 4.54
N ARG A 87 -15.35 1.31 4.90
CA ARG A 87 -14.59 1.58 6.11
C ARG A 87 -15.24 2.66 6.93
N GLY A 88 -15.27 2.43 8.23
CA GLY A 88 -15.85 3.34 9.18
C GLY A 88 -15.52 2.95 10.61
N GLN A 89 -16.24 3.52 11.55
CA GLN A 89 -16.23 3.13 12.94
C GLN A 89 -17.44 2.22 13.19
N LEU A 90 -17.21 1.01 13.68
CA LEU A 90 -18.29 0.09 14.03
C LEU A 90 -19.08 0.65 15.21
N ALA A 91 -20.38 0.85 15.00
CA ALA A 91 -21.30 1.31 16.03
C ALA A 91 -22.10 0.17 16.64
N GLY A 92 -22.47 -0.84 15.83
CA GLY A 92 -23.21 -1.98 16.33
C GLY A 92 -23.62 -2.94 15.22
N LEU A 93 -24.16 -4.08 15.63
CA LEU A 93 -24.82 -5.04 14.75
C LEU A 93 -26.02 -5.63 15.50
N ASP A 94 -27.15 -5.67 14.83
CA ASP A 94 -28.38 -6.33 15.28
C ASP A 94 -28.78 -7.47 14.32
N GLU A 95 -30.03 -7.93 14.41
CA GLU A 95 -30.52 -9.01 13.57
C GLU A 95 -30.59 -8.66 12.08
N LYS A 96 -30.78 -7.39 11.75
CA LYS A 96 -31.03 -6.92 10.37
C LYS A 96 -29.90 -6.07 9.82
N HIS A 97 -29.23 -5.28 10.66
CA HIS A 97 -28.31 -4.26 10.21
C HIS A 97 -26.99 -4.28 10.96
N LEU A 98 -25.91 -3.99 10.21
CA LEU A 98 -24.64 -3.55 10.75
C LEU A 98 -24.56 -2.03 10.62
N THR A 99 -24.36 -1.34 11.75
CA THR A 99 -24.27 0.12 11.79
C THR A 99 -22.83 0.57 11.74
N LEU A 100 -22.47 1.37 10.73
CA LEU A 100 -21.14 1.88 10.49
C LEU A 100 -21.17 3.41 10.49
N LYS A 101 -20.48 4.08 11.43
CA LYS A 101 -20.32 5.54 11.43
C LYS A 101 -19.17 5.94 10.51
N THR A 102 -19.47 6.82 9.56
CA THR A 102 -18.51 7.30 8.56
C THR A 102 -18.49 8.83 8.53
N TRP A 103 -17.33 9.42 8.19
CA TRP A 103 -17.26 10.88 8.04
C TRP A 103 -17.94 11.37 6.76
N TYR A 104 -18.07 10.48 5.77
CA TYR A 104 -18.56 10.81 4.44
C TYR A 104 -20.05 10.53 4.21
N GLY A 105 -20.67 9.70 5.03
CA GLY A 105 -22.06 9.33 4.90
C GLY A 105 -22.80 9.31 6.24
N GLY A 106 -22.15 9.80 7.32
CA GLY A 106 -22.75 9.73 8.66
C GLY A 106 -22.90 8.29 9.13
N GLU A 107 -24.04 7.95 9.67
CA GLU A 107 -24.37 6.61 10.13
C GLU A 107 -25.01 5.81 8.98
N LEU A 108 -24.29 4.81 8.50
CA LEU A 108 -24.76 3.89 7.45
C LEU A 108 -25.30 2.61 8.09
N LYS A 109 -26.54 2.24 7.75
CA LYS A 109 -27.16 0.97 8.11
C LYS A 109 -26.98 0.00 6.95
N LEU A 110 -26.10 -0.96 7.12
CA LEU A 110 -25.73 -1.95 6.11
C LEU A 110 -26.57 -3.20 6.33
N ASP A 111 -27.13 -3.76 5.25
CA ASP A 111 -27.88 -5.00 5.35
C ASP A 111 -26.96 -6.14 5.81
N ARG A 112 -27.31 -6.78 6.92
CA ARG A 112 -26.52 -7.84 7.55
C ARG A 112 -26.26 -9.01 6.60
N ASN A 113 -27.25 -9.40 5.80
CA ASN A 113 -27.14 -10.55 4.91
C ASN A 113 -26.16 -10.30 3.77
N SER A 114 -26.00 -9.04 3.37
CA SER A 114 -25.04 -8.61 2.36
C SER A 114 -23.59 -8.57 2.88
N VAL A 115 -23.37 -8.53 4.20
CA VAL A 115 -22.03 -8.51 4.79
C VAL A 115 -21.42 -9.93 4.81
N ARG A 116 -20.17 -10.06 4.40
CA ARG A 116 -19.42 -11.32 4.45
C ARG A 116 -18.34 -11.33 5.52
N THR A 117 -17.60 -10.24 5.62
CA THR A 117 -16.48 -10.19 6.55
C THR A 117 -16.45 -8.85 7.24
N LEU A 118 -16.28 -8.89 8.54
CA LEU A 118 -16.06 -7.74 9.39
C LEU A 118 -14.70 -7.89 10.06
N VAL A 119 -13.83 -6.94 9.81
CA VAL A 119 -12.56 -6.81 10.54
C VAL A 119 -12.72 -5.61 11.47
N PRO A 120 -13.02 -5.84 12.75
CA PRO A 120 -13.10 -4.76 13.72
C PRO A 120 -11.72 -4.10 13.80
N GLY A 121 -11.67 -2.81 13.65
CA GLY A 121 -10.45 -2.09 13.94
C GLY A 121 -10.20 -2.07 15.45
N GLN A 122 -8.99 -1.75 15.85
CA GLN A 122 -8.75 -1.48 17.26
C GLN A 122 -9.66 -0.34 17.71
N THR A 123 -10.38 -0.56 18.80
CA THR A 123 -11.21 0.49 19.40
C THR A 123 -10.33 1.65 19.82
N SER A 124 -10.82 2.86 19.67
CA SER A 124 -10.09 4.13 19.81
C SER A 124 -9.48 4.40 21.19
N ALA A 125 -9.70 3.54 22.19
CA ALA A 125 -9.29 3.79 23.56
C ALA A 125 -7.77 4.03 23.74
N ASN A 126 -6.94 3.51 22.83
CA ASN A 126 -5.48 3.50 22.98
C ASN A 126 -4.76 4.09 21.76
N VAL A 127 -5.39 5.00 21.02
CA VAL A 127 -4.74 5.70 19.91
C VAL A 127 -3.89 6.83 20.46
N ILE A 128 -2.59 6.78 20.16
CA ILE A 128 -1.62 7.82 20.53
C ILE A 128 -1.59 8.92 19.46
N TYR A 129 -1.69 8.51 18.19
CA TYR A 129 -1.65 9.43 17.06
C TYR A 129 -2.42 8.88 15.86
N GLU A 130 -3.05 9.79 15.12
CA GLU A 130 -3.69 9.52 13.83
C GLU A 130 -3.55 10.73 12.90
N GLY A 131 -3.07 10.48 11.67
CA GLY A 131 -2.79 11.56 10.71
C GLY A 131 -2.26 11.02 9.37
N PRO A 132 -1.48 11.82 8.63
CA PRO A 132 -1.03 13.17 8.98
C PRO A 132 -2.14 14.22 8.79
N ALA A 133 -2.09 15.27 9.60
CA ALA A 133 -2.89 16.48 9.47
C ALA A 133 -2.00 17.66 9.06
N LYS A 134 -2.61 18.75 8.58
CA LYS A 134 -1.89 19.91 8.06
C LYS A 134 -1.04 20.61 9.12
N ASP A 135 -1.56 20.68 10.34
CA ASP A 135 -0.95 21.41 11.46
C ASP A 135 -0.10 20.51 12.37
N ASP A 136 0.19 19.30 11.93
CA ASP A 136 1.02 18.34 12.66
C ASP A 136 2.49 18.79 12.76
N THR A 137 3.11 18.52 13.91
CA THR A 137 4.53 18.82 14.20
C THR A 137 5.47 17.77 13.59
N TRP A 138 5.49 17.63 12.27
CA TRP A 138 6.43 16.76 11.58
C TRP A 138 7.69 17.51 11.18
N VAL A 139 8.84 16.84 11.32
CA VAL A 139 10.15 17.37 10.94
C VAL A 139 10.48 16.87 9.54
N PHE A 140 10.68 17.80 8.62
CA PHE A 140 11.09 17.51 7.25
C PHE A 140 12.58 17.78 7.08
N SER A 141 13.30 16.84 6.46
CA SER A 141 14.74 16.98 6.20
C SER A 141 15.15 16.21 4.94
N ASN A 142 16.41 16.36 4.57
CA ASN A 142 17.03 15.55 3.53
C ASN A 142 18.34 14.98 4.06
N SER A 143 18.47 13.65 4.01
CA SER A 143 19.62 12.98 4.63
C SER A 143 20.96 13.34 3.99
N GLN A 144 20.98 13.73 2.73
CA GLN A 144 22.19 14.19 2.05
C GLN A 144 22.63 15.56 2.55
N VAL A 145 21.66 16.48 2.69
CA VAL A 145 21.93 17.82 3.24
C VAL A 145 22.42 17.72 4.68
N GLU A 146 21.76 16.91 5.50
CA GLU A 146 22.13 16.73 6.90
C GLU A 146 23.49 16.04 7.07
N ALA A 147 23.84 15.09 6.20
CA ALA A 147 25.15 14.45 6.19
C ALA A 147 26.28 15.45 5.85
N LEU A 148 26.03 16.38 4.93
CA LEU A 148 26.99 17.43 4.57
C LEU A 148 27.18 18.45 5.70
N LYS A 149 26.12 18.86 6.39
CA LYS A 149 26.19 19.77 7.55
C LYS A 149 26.97 19.20 8.72
N ASN A 150 26.83 17.88 8.96
CA ASN A 150 27.40 17.20 10.12
C ASN A 150 28.70 16.47 9.83
N ARG A 151 29.30 16.69 8.65
CA ARG A 151 30.56 16.06 8.27
C ARG A 151 31.69 16.58 9.10
N ARG A 152 32.24 15.75 9.97
CA ARG A 152 33.51 16.01 10.66
C ARG A 152 34.65 15.44 9.83
N LEU A 153 35.62 16.26 9.52
CA LEU A 153 36.86 15.82 8.90
C LEU A 153 37.86 15.47 10.01
N PRO A 154 38.73 14.46 9.79
CA PRO A 154 39.84 14.23 10.69
C PRO A 154 40.69 15.50 10.86
N ASN A 155 41.30 15.68 12.03
CA ASN A 155 42.11 16.87 12.32
C ASN A 155 43.21 17.03 11.25
N GLY A 156 43.32 18.23 10.68
CA GLY A 156 44.32 18.56 9.67
C GLY A 156 43.91 18.25 8.22
N VAL A 157 42.78 17.60 7.99
CA VAL A 157 42.32 17.31 6.63
C VAL A 157 41.49 18.48 6.11
N GLN A 158 42.00 19.19 5.09
CA GLN A 158 41.24 20.19 4.33
C GLN A 158 40.74 19.58 3.02
N LEU A 159 39.49 19.83 2.68
CA LEU A 159 38.97 19.41 1.38
C LEU A 159 39.43 20.39 0.30
N PRO A 160 39.78 19.91 -0.91
CA PRO A 160 40.03 20.77 -2.05
C PRO A 160 38.82 21.70 -2.33
N PRO A 161 39.06 22.97 -2.71
CA PRO A 161 38.02 23.95 -2.97
C PRO A 161 36.92 23.45 -3.93
N ALA A 162 37.31 22.74 -4.99
CA ALA A 162 36.39 22.13 -5.95
C ALA A 162 35.45 21.09 -5.31
N VAL A 163 35.93 20.34 -4.31
CA VAL A 163 35.11 19.37 -3.58
C VAL A 163 34.11 20.10 -2.68
N ILE A 164 34.52 21.17 -2.02
CA ILE A 164 33.66 22.02 -1.19
C ILE A 164 32.55 22.62 -2.05
N GLU A 165 32.89 23.19 -3.19
CA GLU A 165 31.93 23.81 -4.09
C GLU A 165 30.93 22.80 -4.66
N ARG A 166 31.41 21.64 -5.09
CA ARG A 166 30.53 20.55 -5.52
C ARG A 166 29.57 20.07 -4.43
N GLN A 167 30.03 20.04 -3.17
CA GLN A 167 29.18 19.67 -2.04
C GLN A 167 28.12 20.74 -1.75
N LYS A 168 28.47 22.01 -1.87
CA LYS A 168 27.49 23.12 -1.74
C LYS A 168 26.42 23.03 -2.82
N GLN A 169 26.80 22.82 -4.08
CA GLN A 169 25.87 22.65 -5.19
C GLN A 169 24.96 21.44 -4.99
N GLN A 170 25.49 20.30 -4.54
CA GLN A 170 24.72 19.13 -4.19
C GLN A 170 23.74 19.38 -3.04
N ALA A 171 24.17 20.09 -2.00
CA ALA A 171 23.30 20.47 -0.88
C ALA A 171 22.18 21.40 -1.33
N GLU A 172 22.48 22.36 -2.18
CA GLU A 172 21.50 23.31 -2.71
C GLU A 172 20.44 22.60 -3.56
N ALA A 173 20.88 21.75 -4.48
CA ALA A 173 19.99 20.92 -5.30
C ALA A 173 19.09 19.99 -4.45
N ALA A 174 19.63 19.46 -3.35
CA ALA A 174 18.90 18.56 -2.46
C ALA A 174 17.88 19.27 -1.55
N LYS A 175 17.95 20.60 -1.37
CA LYS A 175 16.99 21.35 -0.54
C LYS A 175 15.55 21.23 -1.03
N ASN A 176 15.34 21.10 -2.34
CA ASN A 176 14.03 20.96 -2.96
C ASN A 176 13.50 19.51 -2.91
N ILE A 177 14.36 18.55 -2.54
CA ILE A 177 13.98 17.14 -2.42
C ILE A 177 13.47 16.89 -1.00
N LYS A 178 12.16 16.76 -0.86
CA LYS A 178 11.48 16.64 0.43
C LYS A 178 10.21 15.84 0.34
N TRP A 179 9.70 15.42 1.48
CA TRP A 179 8.30 15.07 1.63
C TRP A 179 7.48 16.36 1.73
N ALA A 180 6.30 16.35 1.19
CA ALA A 180 5.34 17.43 1.32
C ALA A 180 4.00 16.87 1.79
N TYR A 181 3.33 17.60 2.69
CA TYR A 181 1.95 17.29 3.04
C TYR A 181 1.03 17.73 1.91
N GLN A 182 0.21 16.81 1.43
CA GLN A 182 -0.80 17.06 0.42
C GLN A 182 -1.97 16.08 0.59
N ASP A 183 -3.19 16.61 0.64
CA ASP A 183 -4.43 15.82 0.64
C ASP A 183 -4.47 14.72 1.72
N GLY A 184 -4.13 15.06 2.97
CA GLY A 184 -4.10 14.13 4.11
C GLY A 184 -3.05 13.03 3.98
N ALA A 185 -1.96 13.28 3.26
CA ALA A 185 -0.87 12.35 3.07
C ALA A 185 0.46 13.08 2.88
N PHE A 186 1.55 12.38 3.07
CA PHE A 186 2.87 12.83 2.65
C PHE A 186 3.18 12.29 1.26
N GLN A 187 3.74 13.14 0.41
CA GLN A 187 4.25 12.76 -0.91
C GLN A 187 5.73 13.08 -1.00
N SER A 188 6.55 12.10 -1.42
CA SER A 188 7.98 12.33 -1.69
C SER A 188 8.18 12.77 -3.14
N ASN A 189 9.12 13.68 -3.35
CA ASN A 189 9.50 14.13 -4.69
C ASN A 189 10.93 13.71 -5.09
N GLY A 190 11.61 12.90 -4.28
CA GLY A 190 12.93 12.43 -4.61
C GLY A 190 13.62 11.60 -3.53
N ALA A 191 14.79 11.10 -3.87
CA ALA A 191 15.60 10.28 -2.97
C ALA A 191 16.15 11.11 -1.80
N ASN A 192 16.40 10.43 -0.67
CA ASN A 192 16.93 11.02 0.57
C ASN A 192 15.99 11.99 1.30
N ALA A 193 14.79 12.23 0.79
CA ALA A 193 13.75 12.95 1.52
C ALA A 193 13.39 12.22 2.81
N GLN A 194 13.32 12.93 3.91
CA GLN A 194 12.97 12.41 5.24
C GLN A 194 11.80 13.20 5.82
N VAL A 195 10.92 12.48 6.52
CA VAL A 195 9.85 13.07 7.34
C VAL A 195 9.72 12.23 8.61
N GLY A 196 9.77 12.88 9.76
CA GLY A 196 9.73 12.19 11.04
C GLY A 196 9.00 12.98 12.11
N ARG A 197 8.53 12.25 13.12
CA ARG A 197 7.86 12.83 14.29
C ARG A 197 8.25 12.07 15.55
N ASP A 198 8.34 12.77 16.65
CA ASP A 198 8.42 12.21 17.99
C ASP A 198 7.02 11.92 18.52
N PHE A 199 6.89 10.80 19.25
CA PHE A 199 5.63 10.32 19.80
C PHE A 199 5.81 9.92 21.25
N GLU A 200 4.73 9.93 22.02
CA GLU A 200 4.73 9.36 23.37
C GLU A 200 4.60 7.83 23.30
N MET A 201 5.68 7.18 22.87
CA MET A 201 5.67 5.72 22.69
C MET A 201 5.67 4.96 24.01
N LYS A 202 4.70 4.08 24.16
CA LYS A 202 4.67 3.05 25.22
C LYS A 202 5.64 1.89 24.91
N ASN A 203 5.78 0.96 25.86
CA ASN A 203 6.62 -0.22 25.67
C ASN A 203 6.14 -1.14 24.53
N ARG A 204 4.83 -1.17 24.30
CA ARG A 204 4.21 -1.92 23.21
C ARG A 204 3.35 -1.00 22.37
N VAL A 205 3.67 -0.90 21.11
CA VAL A 205 2.93 -0.07 20.17
C VAL A 205 2.72 -0.78 18.84
N ASN A 206 1.62 -0.42 18.20
CA ASN A 206 1.32 -0.78 16.82
C ASN A 206 1.37 0.50 15.98
N PHE A 207 2.29 0.55 15.03
CA PHE A 207 2.47 1.64 14.09
C PHE A 207 1.97 1.22 12.71
N GLU A 208 1.02 1.93 12.17
CA GLU A 208 0.38 1.62 10.89
C GLU A 208 0.45 2.80 9.93
N PHE A 209 0.54 2.49 8.66
CA PHE A 209 0.41 3.47 7.59
C PHE A 209 0.04 2.79 6.27
N ASP A 210 -0.51 3.58 5.38
CA ASP A 210 -0.75 3.19 4.00
C ASP A 210 0.35 3.74 3.11
N ILE A 211 0.92 2.88 2.27
CA ILE A 211 1.91 3.30 1.27
C ILE A 211 1.41 3.00 -0.14
N GLU A 212 1.63 3.96 -1.04
CA GLU A 212 1.36 3.86 -2.47
C GLU A 212 2.61 4.30 -3.23
N TRP A 213 2.93 3.61 -4.34
CA TRP A 213 4.10 3.92 -5.18
C TRP A 213 3.74 3.71 -6.65
N THR A 214 4.58 4.22 -7.58
CA THR A 214 4.28 4.15 -9.02
C THR A 214 4.91 2.96 -9.72
N SER A 215 6.19 2.70 -9.54
CA SER A 215 6.92 1.63 -10.26
C SER A 215 7.76 0.75 -9.35
N SER A 216 8.54 1.32 -8.45
CA SER A 216 9.31 0.55 -7.47
C SER A 216 9.23 1.19 -6.09
N LEU A 217 9.28 0.36 -5.07
CA LEU A 217 9.28 0.77 -3.67
C LEU A 217 10.67 0.62 -3.08
N SER A 218 11.18 1.69 -2.46
CA SER A 218 12.32 1.63 -1.56
C SER A 218 12.17 2.69 -0.47
N LEU A 219 11.63 2.26 0.66
CA LEU A 219 11.35 3.10 1.82
C LEU A 219 12.11 2.57 3.03
N TYR A 220 12.74 3.46 3.79
CA TYR A 220 13.22 3.16 5.13
C TYR A 220 12.28 3.76 6.17
N VAL A 221 11.98 2.99 7.21
CA VAL A 221 11.23 3.43 8.38
C VAL A 221 12.12 3.26 9.60
N SER A 222 12.59 4.36 10.16
CA SER A 222 13.33 4.37 11.42
C SER A 222 12.35 4.33 12.58
N LEU A 223 12.55 3.39 13.50
CA LEU A 223 11.67 3.09 14.63
C LEU A 223 12.40 3.39 15.94
N CYS A 224 11.71 4.05 16.86
CA CYS A 224 12.26 4.45 18.16
C CYS A 224 13.56 5.27 17.99
N THR A 225 13.60 6.14 17.00
CA THR A 225 14.78 6.97 16.70
C THR A 225 14.92 8.14 17.68
N ASP A 226 16.15 8.45 18.05
CA ASP A 226 16.51 9.65 18.81
C ASP A 226 16.92 10.84 17.93
N ASN A 227 16.92 10.66 16.60
CA ASN A 227 17.26 11.72 15.66
C ASN A 227 16.32 11.73 14.45
N LEU A 228 15.50 12.77 14.35
CA LEU A 228 14.51 12.94 13.29
C LEU A 228 15.06 13.64 12.03
N LYS A 229 16.28 14.18 12.10
CA LYS A 229 16.89 14.93 10.98
C LYS A 229 17.95 14.13 10.25
N ASN A 230 18.66 13.26 10.97
CA ASN A 230 19.77 12.51 10.39
C ASN A 230 19.79 11.06 10.84
N TYR A 231 19.29 10.17 9.97
CA TYR A 231 19.25 8.72 10.26
C TYR A 231 20.64 8.12 10.49
N SER A 232 21.69 8.71 9.92
CA SER A 232 23.06 8.18 10.06
C SER A 232 23.68 8.45 11.42
N MET A 233 23.08 9.38 12.18
CA MET A 233 23.51 9.75 13.53
C MET A 233 22.44 9.36 14.58
N ALA A 234 21.66 8.34 14.31
CA ALA A 234 20.55 7.90 15.13
C ALA A 234 20.78 6.54 15.76
N ASN A 235 20.28 6.37 16.98
CA ASN A 235 20.06 5.08 17.61
C ASN A 235 18.65 4.63 17.26
N THR A 236 18.51 3.58 16.47
CA THR A 236 17.22 3.22 15.87
C THR A 236 17.21 1.80 15.32
N TYR A 237 16.03 1.24 15.18
CA TYR A 237 15.79 0.15 14.24
C TYR A 237 15.32 0.71 12.92
N SER A 238 15.88 0.25 11.82
CA SER A 238 15.52 0.72 10.49
C SER A 238 14.97 -0.43 9.64
N LEU A 239 13.68 -0.36 9.38
CA LEU A 239 12.99 -1.27 8.47
C LEU A 239 13.13 -0.73 7.05
N ARG A 240 13.78 -1.50 6.17
CA ARG A 240 13.77 -1.23 4.73
C ARG A 240 12.68 -2.04 4.08
N LEU A 241 11.76 -1.36 3.41
CA LEU A 241 10.69 -1.94 2.59
C LEU A 241 11.03 -1.77 1.11
N THR A 242 10.95 -2.87 0.37
CA THR A 242 10.99 -2.89 -1.09
C THR A 242 9.67 -3.45 -1.62
N GLN A 243 9.50 -3.55 -2.92
CA GLN A 243 8.27 -4.05 -3.54
C GLN A 243 7.86 -5.47 -3.07
N SER A 244 8.83 -6.30 -2.68
CA SER A 244 8.59 -7.72 -2.36
C SER A 244 9.39 -8.24 -1.15
N SER A 245 10.13 -7.37 -0.48
CA SER A 245 11.01 -7.79 0.60
C SER A 245 11.12 -6.73 1.68
N ALA A 246 11.39 -7.17 2.91
CA ALA A 246 11.67 -6.32 4.03
C ALA A 246 12.95 -6.78 4.77
N TYR A 247 13.69 -5.80 5.26
CA TYR A 247 14.96 -6.00 5.96
C TYR A 247 14.95 -5.18 7.23
N MET A 248 15.38 -5.76 8.35
CA MET A 248 15.52 -5.05 9.62
C MET A 248 16.99 -4.83 9.94
N TYR A 249 17.34 -3.60 10.25
CA TYR A 249 18.67 -3.18 10.66
C TYR A 249 18.61 -2.56 12.05
N ARG A 250 19.62 -2.83 12.85
CA ARG A 250 19.92 -2.18 14.11
C ARG A 250 20.99 -1.12 13.83
N TYR A 251 20.76 0.10 14.26
CA TYR A 251 21.74 1.19 14.19
C TYR A 251 22.04 1.73 15.57
N GLU A 252 23.30 1.87 15.88
CA GLU A 252 23.79 2.54 17.07
C GLU A 252 24.75 3.63 16.67
N PHE A 253 24.56 4.81 17.23
CA PHE A 253 25.43 5.96 17.05
C PHE A 253 25.91 6.47 18.42
N GLY A 254 27.17 6.82 18.50
CA GLY A 254 27.79 7.27 19.74
C GLY A 254 28.92 6.33 20.18
N GLY A 255 29.53 6.64 21.32
CA GLY A 255 30.77 6.04 21.78
C GLY A 255 31.97 6.90 21.38
N ASP A 256 33.16 6.47 21.70
CA ASP A 256 34.41 7.25 21.70
C ASP A 256 34.88 7.76 20.33
N GLY A 257 34.17 7.48 19.25
CA GLY A 257 34.58 7.86 17.90
C GLY A 257 33.51 8.40 16.98
N ASN A 258 32.31 8.69 17.47
CA ASN A 258 31.19 9.11 16.62
C ASN A 258 30.90 8.16 15.43
N PHE A 259 31.21 6.88 15.59
CA PHE A 259 30.99 5.90 14.55
C PHE A 259 29.59 5.30 14.65
N ARG A 260 28.97 5.12 13.49
CA ARG A 260 27.74 4.37 13.35
C ARG A 260 28.06 2.88 13.24
N ARG A 261 27.50 2.12 14.15
CA ARG A 261 27.48 0.66 14.04
C ARG A 261 26.15 0.24 13.43
N SER A 262 26.19 -0.66 12.46
CA SER A 262 24.98 -1.23 11.89
C SER A 262 25.09 -2.73 11.77
N SER A 263 24.04 -3.43 12.16
CA SER A 263 23.92 -4.86 11.97
C SER A 263 22.53 -5.21 11.46
N ARG A 264 22.45 -6.26 10.66
CA ARG A 264 21.18 -6.78 10.21
C ARG A 264 20.62 -7.72 11.26
N ILE A 265 19.31 -7.61 11.51
CA ILE A 265 18.59 -8.50 12.44
C ILE A 265 17.82 -9.54 11.63
N GLY A 266 18.10 -10.81 11.91
CA GLY A 266 17.38 -11.94 11.34
C GLY A 266 17.41 -12.02 9.82
N GLN A 267 16.46 -12.75 9.27
CA GLN A 267 16.39 -13.02 7.82
C GLN A 267 15.56 -11.98 7.08
N THR A 268 15.74 -11.94 5.75
CA THR A 268 14.87 -11.18 4.84
C THR A 268 13.45 -11.72 4.89
N ALA A 269 12.51 -10.84 5.15
CA ALA A 269 11.11 -11.16 4.93
C ALA A 269 10.77 -11.01 3.44
N ARG A 270 10.01 -11.95 2.90
CA ARG A 270 9.47 -11.90 1.53
C ARG A 270 7.96 -11.81 1.58
N TYR A 271 7.37 -11.01 0.72
CA TYR A 271 5.92 -10.85 0.63
C TYR A 271 5.50 -10.48 -0.80
N THR A 272 4.23 -10.64 -1.08
CA THR A 272 3.62 -10.25 -2.35
C THR A 272 2.56 -9.20 -2.09
N VAL A 273 2.57 -8.14 -2.88
CA VAL A 273 1.49 -7.16 -2.91
C VAL A 273 0.70 -7.38 -4.20
N ASN A 274 -0.55 -7.76 -4.07
CA ASN A 274 -1.43 -7.87 -5.21
C ASN A 274 -1.68 -6.47 -5.80
N VAL A 275 -1.36 -6.32 -7.07
CA VAL A 275 -1.56 -5.07 -7.80
C VAL A 275 -2.72 -5.28 -8.76
N GLU A 276 -3.77 -4.50 -8.59
CA GLU A 276 -4.87 -4.49 -9.53
C GLU A 276 -4.42 -3.87 -10.86
N PRO A 277 -4.79 -4.46 -12.00
CA PRO A 277 -4.44 -3.89 -13.30
C PRO A 277 -4.89 -2.43 -13.42
N GLY A 278 -3.98 -1.56 -13.89
CA GLY A 278 -4.26 -0.14 -14.06
C GLY A 278 -4.21 0.72 -12.78
N LYS A 279 -4.08 0.13 -11.59
CA LYS A 279 -3.97 0.89 -10.33
C LYS A 279 -2.52 0.97 -9.84
N ALA A 280 -2.20 2.05 -9.13
CA ALA A 280 -0.92 2.15 -8.44
C ALA A 280 -0.80 1.08 -7.35
N PRO A 281 0.34 0.39 -7.23
CA PRO A 281 0.59 -0.52 -6.14
C PRO A 281 0.43 0.18 -4.79
N ARG A 282 -0.26 -0.48 -3.86
CA ARG A 282 -0.48 0.03 -2.51
C ARG A 282 -0.50 -1.08 -1.47
N ALA A 283 -0.08 -0.78 -0.25
CA ALA A 283 -0.12 -1.70 0.86
C ALA A 283 -0.45 -0.97 2.17
N LYS A 284 -1.15 -1.66 3.06
CA LYS A 284 -1.23 -1.29 4.47
C LYS A 284 -0.08 -1.96 5.18
N VAL A 285 0.77 -1.18 5.83
CA VAL A 285 1.90 -1.63 6.63
C VAL A 285 1.54 -1.49 8.10
N SER A 286 1.78 -2.54 8.89
CA SER A 286 1.60 -2.53 10.34
C SER A 286 2.88 -3.03 10.98
N ILE A 287 3.49 -2.23 11.84
CA ILE A 287 4.74 -2.55 12.54
C ILE A 287 4.43 -2.59 14.03
N ARG A 288 4.63 -3.75 14.64
CA ARG A 288 4.40 -3.93 16.07
C ARG A 288 5.72 -4.02 16.79
N ILE A 289 5.89 -3.21 17.80
CA ILE A 289 7.12 -3.07 18.57
C ILE A 289 6.85 -3.46 20.01
N ASP A 290 7.58 -4.44 20.52
CA ASP A 290 7.68 -4.75 21.95
C ASP A 290 9.09 -4.41 22.42
N LYS A 291 9.25 -3.24 23.06
CA LYS A 291 10.54 -2.77 23.56
C LYS A 291 11.11 -3.69 24.64
N THR A 292 10.24 -4.27 25.47
CA THR A 292 10.65 -5.15 26.58
C THR A 292 11.21 -6.47 26.05
N LYS A 293 10.53 -7.05 25.06
CA LYS A 293 10.99 -8.27 24.40
C LYS A 293 12.06 -8.03 23.35
N LYS A 294 12.32 -6.78 22.98
CA LYS A 294 13.17 -6.35 21.85
C LYS A 294 12.73 -7.01 20.53
N GLU A 295 11.43 -7.06 20.32
CA GLU A 295 10.79 -7.74 19.20
C GLU A 295 10.07 -6.74 18.31
N ILE A 296 10.23 -6.92 17.00
CA ILE A 296 9.57 -6.11 15.98
C ILE A 296 8.90 -7.06 14.99
N SER A 297 7.59 -6.91 14.81
CA SER A 297 6.81 -7.71 13.86
C SER A 297 6.27 -6.84 12.75
N LEU A 298 6.32 -7.33 11.51
CA LEU A 298 5.81 -6.67 10.32
C LEU A 298 4.60 -7.42 9.77
N LEU A 299 3.53 -6.68 9.52
CA LEU A 299 2.37 -7.16 8.81
C LEU A 299 2.17 -6.31 7.53
N ILE A 300 1.86 -6.98 6.43
CA ILE A 300 1.50 -6.35 5.15
C ILE A 300 0.07 -6.77 4.80
N ASN A 301 -0.82 -5.80 4.64
CA ASN A 301 -2.25 -6.02 4.39
C ASN A 301 -2.91 -6.94 5.44
N GLY A 302 -2.47 -6.83 6.70
CA GLY A 302 -2.96 -7.62 7.83
C GLY A 302 -2.30 -9.00 7.99
N MET A 303 -1.50 -9.46 7.04
CA MET A 303 -0.76 -10.74 7.15
C MET A 303 0.61 -10.51 7.79
N LYS A 304 0.95 -11.31 8.81
CA LYS A 304 2.30 -11.31 9.39
C LYS A 304 3.30 -11.85 8.38
N VAL A 305 4.28 -11.04 8.00
CA VAL A 305 5.33 -11.40 7.04
C VAL A 305 6.69 -11.58 7.70
N ALA A 306 6.91 -10.98 8.86
CA ALA A 306 8.14 -11.15 9.62
C ALA A 306 7.95 -10.90 11.10
N GLN A 307 8.88 -11.46 11.87
CA GLN A 307 9.09 -11.18 13.28
C GLN A 307 10.60 -11.25 13.53
N TRP A 308 11.17 -10.15 13.98
CA TRP A 308 12.58 -10.04 14.27
C TRP A 308 12.80 -9.87 15.76
N GLN A 309 13.73 -10.65 16.29
CA GLN A 309 14.17 -10.59 17.66
C GLN A 309 15.57 -9.99 17.70
N ASP A 310 15.76 -8.90 18.42
CA ASP A 310 17.08 -8.37 18.68
C ASP A 310 17.71 -9.12 19.86
N THR A 311 18.77 -9.87 19.60
CA THR A 311 19.48 -10.68 20.60
C THR A 311 20.56 -9.90 21.36
N ALA A 312 20.83 -8.64 21.00
CA ALA A 312 21.78 -7.80 21.71
C ALA A 312 21.30 -7.50 23.15
N ALA A 313 22.22 -7.17 24.04
CA ALA A 313 21.90 -6.94 25.45
C ALA A 313 20.88 -5.78 25.64
N ASN A 314 21.04 -4.70 24.89
CA ASN A 314 20.20 -3.52 25.00
C ASN A 314 19.30 -3.34 23.77
N PHE A 315 18.18 -2.62 23.94
CA PHE A 315 17.34 -2.13 22.86
C PHE A 315 18.03 -0.96 22.15
N ALA A 316 18.17 -1.01 20.81
CA ALA A 316 18.93 -0.01 20.07
C ALA A 316 18.21 1.33 19.97
N GLY A 317 16.88 1.33 19.90
CA GLY A 317 16.10 2.56 19.80
C GLY A 317 16.13 3.36 21.09
N LYS A 318 16.78 4.52 21.10
CA LYS A 318 16.90 5.37 22.30
C LYS A 318 15.91 6.53 22.36
N GLY A 319 15.11 6.71 21.30
CA GLY A 319 14.09 7.75 21.22
C GLY A 319 12.67 7.19 21.11
N ASN A 320 11.74 8.09 20.91
CA ASN A 320 10.34 7.80 20.62
C ASN A 320 9.95 8.21 19.19
N GLY A 321 10.93 8.60 18.38
CA GLY A 321 10.71 9.06 17.03
C GLY A 321 10.41 7.92 16.04
N ILE A 322 9.58 8.24 15.05
CA ILE A 322 9.43 7.45 13.81
C ILE A 322 9.76 8.37 12.66
N MET A 323 10.59 7.89 11.73
CA MET A 323 11.01 8.66 10.58
C MET A 323 10.96 7.82 9.31
N PHE A 324 10.38 8.37 8.26
CA PHE A 324 10.39 7.80 6.93
C PHE A 324 11.49 8.43 6.08
N ARG A 325 12.19 7.62 5.29
CA ARG A 325 13.17 8.09 4.32
C ARG A 325 12.95 7.43 2.98
N ALA A 326 12.68 8.23 1.95
CA ALA A 326 12.66 7.76 0.56
C ALA A 326 14.10 7.41 0.12
N SER A 327 14.29 6.22 -0.43
CA SER A 327 15.61 5.76 -0.93
C SER A 327 15.69 5.72 -2.46
N THR A 328 14.65 6.21 -3.12
CA THR A 328 14.54 6.29 -4.59
C THR A 328 13.92 7.61 -4.97
N SER A 329 14.18 8.06 -6.20
CA SER A 329 13.53 9.23 -6.79
C SER A 329 12.07 8.96 -7.24
N ILE A 330 11.61 7.71 -7.14
CA ILE A 330 10.25 7.36 -7.50
C ILE A 330 9.30 7.91 -6.45
N PRO A 331 8.27 8.66 -6.87
CA PRO A 331 7.29 9.23 -5.96
C PRO A 331 6.56 8.15 -5.15
N MET A 332 6.45 8.40 -3.85
CA MET A 332 5.69 7.58 -2.91
C MET A 332 4.73 8.45 -2.13
N ARG A 333 3.61 7.86 -1.74
CA ARG A 333 2.59 8.52 -0.93
C ARG A 333 2.36 7.73 0.36
N LEU A 334 2.44 8.41 1.51
CA LEU A 334 2.15 7.86 2.83
C LEU A 334 0.87 8.50 3.37
N ALA A 335 -0.06 7.68 3.82
CA ALA A 335 -1.34 8.14 4.35
C ALA A 335 -1.80 7.25 5.51
N ASN A 336 -2.84 7.70 6.23
CA ASN A 336 -3.45 6.94 7.32
C ASN A 336 -2.40 6.45 8.33
N ILE A 337 -1.48 7.37 8.71
CA ILE A 337 -0.45 7.09 9.71
C ILE A 337 -1.14 7.04 11.07
N ARG A 338 -0.95 5.92 11.78
CA ARG A 338 -1.57 5.70 13.09
C ARG A 338 -0.58 5.03 14.03
N LEU A 339 -0.51 5.53 15.24
CA LEU A 339 0.19 4.90 16.35
C LEU A 339 -0.81 4.59 17.46
N SER A 340 -0.82 3.39 17.95
CA SER A 340 -1.68 2.96 19.06
C SER A 340 -0.93 2.06 20.02
N GLU A 341 -1.42 1.97 21.24
CA GLU A 341 -0.96 0.94 22.17
C GLU A 341 -1.28 -0.45 21.61
N TRP A 342 -0.49 -1.43 21.98
CA TRP A 342 -0.64 -2.81 21.56
C TRP A 342 -0.59 -3.75 22.76
N ASP A 343 -1.50 -4.70 22.83
CA ASP A 343 -1.62 -5.66 23.94
C ASP A 343 -0.57 -6.78 23.92
N GLY A 344 0.25 -6.85 22.86
CA GLY A 344 1.26 -7.90 22.68
C GLY A 344 0.76 -9.09 21.87
N THR A 345 -0.50 -9.12 21.44
CA THR A 345 -1.02 -10.19 20.59
C THR A 345 -0.75 -9.91 19.13
N LEU A 346 -0.17 -10.87 18.40
CA LEU A 346 -0.07 -10.81 16.95
C LEU A 346 -1.33 -11.44 16.38
N PRO A 347 -2.05 -10.77 15.45
CA PRO A 347 -2.97 -11.52 14.65
C PRO A 347 -2.13 -12.57 13.92
N GLY A 348 -2.57 -13.79 13.95
CA GLY A 348 -2.23 -14.75 12.95
C GLY A 348 -2.51 -14.15 11.57
N LYS A 349 -2.17 -14.80 10.47
CA LYS A 349 -2.76 -14.43 9.18
C LYS A 349 -4.22 -14.11 9.47
N VAL A 350 -4.75 -12.97 9.02
CA VAL A 350 -6.20 -12.83 8.93
C VAL A 350 -6.58 -13.82 7.83
N ASP A 351 -6.51 -15.06 8.25
CA ASP A 351 -6.93 -16.19 7.48
C ASP A 351 -8.44 -16.15 7.58
N ILE A 352 -9.05 -15.63 6.55
CA ILE A 352 -10.50 -15.71 6.36
C ILE A 352 -10.91 -17.11 5.88
N SER A 353 -9.94 -18.03 5.69
CA SER A 353 -10.21 -19.43 5.46
C SER A 353 -10.59 -20.09 6.78
N GLY A 354 -11.56 -20.98 6.74
CA GLY A 354 -12.11 -21.66 7.91
C GLY A 354 -13.52 -21.20 8.24
N GLY A 355 -14.15 -21.93 9.11
CA GLY A 355 -15.57 -21.81 9.42
C GLY A 355 -16.45 -22.60 8.43
N ASN A 356 -17.57 -23.06 8.94
CA ASN A 356 -18.64 -23.63 8.12
C ASN A 356 -19.29 -22.47 7.34
N PRO A 357 -19.46 -22.53 6.01
CA PRO A 357 -20.12 -21.46 5.25
C PRO A 357 -21.55 -21.18 5.71
N ASN A 358 -22.20 -22.14 6.38
CA ASN A 358 -23.56 -21.99 6.88
C ASN A 358 -23.66 -21.41 8.32
N GLU A 359 -22.53 -21.10 8.95
CA GLU A 359 -22.45 -20.57 10.30
C GLU A 359 -21.61 -19.30 10.34
N ASP A 360 -21.94 -18.44 11.29
CA ASP A 360 -21.05 -17.31 11.57
C ASP A 360 -19.78 -17.82 12.26
N PHE A 361 -18.68 -17.16 12.01
CA PHE A 361 -17.36 -17.54 12.49
C PHE A 361 -16.64 -16.31 13.06
N VAL A 362 -16.02 -16.47 14.21
CA VAL A 362 -15.14 -15.46 14.80
C VAL A 362 -13.76 -16.03 15.03
N ARG A 363 -12.74 -15.27 14.68
CA ARG A 363 -11.35 -15.55 15.02
C ARG A 363 -10.84 -14.51 15.99
N LEU A 364 -10.22 -14.98 17.05
CA LEU A 364 -9.62 -14.14 18.07
C LEU A 364 -8.18 -13.76 17.74
N GLY A 365 -7.63 -12.78 18.42
CA GLY A 365 -6.26 -12.30 18.22
C GLY A 365 -5.17 -13.36 18.52
N ASN A 366 -5.46 -14.34 19.35
CA ASN A 366 -4.61 -15.49 19.66
C ASN A 366 -4.79 -16.66 18.68
N ASN A 367 -5.60 -16.50 17.62
CA ASN A 367 -6.01 -17.49 16.63
C ASN A 367 -7.03 -18.53 17.07
N ASP A 368 -7.57 -18.47 18.27
CA ASP A 368 -8.71 -19.27 18.62
C ASP A 368 -9.90 -18.96 17.69
N THR A 369 -10.70 -19.97 17.41
CA THR A 369 -11.83 -19.87 16.50
C THR A 369 -13.10 -20.37 17.18
N ILE A 370 -14.19 -19.67 16.89
CA ILE A 370 -15.51 -20.00 17.43
C ILE A 370 -16.50 -19.98 16.25
N ASN A 371 -17.23 -21.08 16.08
CA ASN A 371 -18.36 -21.19 15.14
C ASN A 371 -19.66 -21.06 15.91
N GLY A 372 -20.70 -20.58 15.24
CA GLY A 372 -22.04 -20.43 15.84
C GLY A 372 -22.82 -19.33 15.16
N LYS A 373 -23.65 -18.62 15.92
CA LYS A 373 -24.47 -17.51 15.43
C LYS A 373 -24.07 -16.22 16.12
N LEU A 374 -23.68 -15.23 15.35
CA LEU A 374 -23.45 -13.87 15.83
C LEU A 374 -24.80 -13.25 16.18
N LEU A 375 -25.03 -12.95 17.45
CA LEU A 375 -26.30 -12.37 17.92
C LEU A 375 -26.29 -10.85 17.78
N ALA A 376 -25.23 -10.21 18.32
CA ALA A 376 -25.14 -8.75 18.36
C ALA A 376 -23.70 -8.26 18.49
N ILE A 377 -23.48 -7.01 18.13
CA ILE A 377 -22.29 -6.24 18.46
C ILE A 377 -22.75 -4.93 19.10
N GLY A 378 -22.30 -4.68 20.32
CA GLY A 378 -22.64 -3.48 21.09
C GLY A 378 -21.79 -3.40 22.35
N ASP A 379 -21.73 -2.23 22.96
CA ASP A 379 -21.02 -1.99 24.24
C ASP A 379 -19.59 -2.56 24.30
N GLY A 380 -18.86 -2.49 23.18
CA GLY A 380 -17.51 -3.00 23.08
C GLY A 380 -17.40 -4.53 23.07
N LYS A 381 -18.50 -5.26 22.87
CA LYS A 381 -18.55 -6.73 22.88
C LYS A 381 -19.21 -7.25 21.61
N VAL A 382 -18.81 -8.45 21.25
CA VAL A 382 -19.44 -9.32 20.26
C VAL A 382 -20.14 -10.43 21.04
N THR A 383 -21.44 -10.60 20.84
CA THR A 383 -22.22 -11.66 21.49
C THR A 383 -22.49 -12.79 20.51
N PHE A 384 -22.03 -13.98 20.84
CA PHE A 384 -22.17 -15.20 20.05
C PHE A 384 -23.04 -16.23 20.75
N SER A 385 -23.82 -17.01 19.97
CA SER A 385 -24.46 -18.25 20.41
C SER A 385 -23.69 -19.41 19.79
N THR A 386 -23.36 -20.39 20.61
CA THR A 386 -22.55 -21.56 20.22
C THR A 386 -23.23 -22.83 20.71
N SER A 387 -22.73 -23.99 20.32
CA SER A 387 -23.23 -25.28 20.82
C SER A 387 -23.02 -25.50 22.34
N PHE A 388 -22.12 -24.72 22.96
CA PHE A 388 -21.77 -24.85 24.38
C PHE A 388 -22.18 -23.62 25.22
N ALA A 389 -22.66 -22.54 24.62
CA ALA A 389 -23.09 -21.34 25.34
C ALA A 389 -24.12 -20.53 24.50
N ASP A 390 -25.26 -20.27 25.07
CA ASP A 390 -26.34 -19.50 24.39
C ASP A 390 -25.95 -18.04 24.15
N LYS A 391 -25.18 -17.45 25.06
CA LYS A 391 -24.67 -16.07 24.97
C LYS A 391 -23.23 -16.00 25.45
N LEU A 392 -22.29 -15.98 24.52
CA LEU A 392 -20.87 -15.83 24.78
C LEU A 392 -20.43 -14.39 24.48
N PRO A 393 -20.17 -13.53 25.50
CA PRO A 393 -19.69 -12.17 25.27
C PRO A 393 -18.19 -12.18 25.05
N ILE A 394 -17.76 -11.67 23.90
CA ILE A 394 -16.34 -11.56 23.50
C ILE A 394 -16.00 -10.08 23.40
N PRO A 395 -15.00 -9.55 24.13
CA PRO A 395 -14.54 -8.18 23.95
C PRO A 395 -14.11 -7.94 22.50
N ILE A 396 -14.65 -6.88 21.87
CA ILE A 396 -14.39 -6.59 20.43
C ILE A 396 -12.90 -6.41 20.14
N GLY A 397 -12.13 -5.88 21.10
CA GLY A 397 -10.69 -5.70 20.97
C GLY A 397 -9.90 -7.01 20.87
N ARG A 398 -10.50 -8.16 21.21
CA ARG A 398 -9.91 -9.50 21.06
C ARG A 398 -10.26 -10.16 19.73
N VAL A 399 -11.16 -9.56 18.96
CA VAL A 399 -11.64 -10.12 17.69
C VAL A 399 -10.77 -9.66 16.53
N SER A 400 -10.20 -10.58 15.79
CA SER A 400 -9.41 -10.30 14.58
C SER A 400 -10.29 -10.22 13.35
N VAL A 401 -11.26 -11.12 13.22
CA VAL A 401 -12.19 -11.16 12.09
C VAL A 401 -13.48 -11.86 12.51
N ILE A 402 -14.59 -11.39 11.97
CA ILE A 402 -15.89 -12.05 11.98
C ILE A 402 -16.23 -12.34 10.52
N LYS A 403 -16.61 -13.57 10.23
CA LYS A 403 -17.16 -13.98 8.94
C LYS A 403 -18.62 -14.36 9.17
N LEU A 404 -19.53 -13.78 8.42
CA LEU A 404 -20.95 -14.12 8.48
C LEU A 404 -21.26 -15.28 7.53
N ALA A 405 -22.26 -16.08 7.90
CA ALA A 405 -22.76 -17.18 7.10
C ALA A 405 -23.14 -16.72 5.68
N GLU A 406 -22.98 -17.60 4.72
CA GLU A 406 -23.27 -17.32 3.31
C GLU A 406 -24.76 -17.53 3.03
N ASN A 407 -25.56 -16.51 3.36
CA ASN A 407 -27.03 -16.58 3.23
C ASN A 407 -27.58 -16.12 1.88
N GLU A 408 -26.79 -15.41 1.08
CA GLU A 408 -27.26 -14.87 -0.20
C GLU A 408 -26.37 -15.23 -1.39
N LYS A 409 -27.00 -15.39 -2.54
CA LYS A 409 -26.29 -15.46 -3.82
C LYS A 409 -25.68 -14.09 -4.13
N ILE A 410 -24.42 -14.12 -4.58
CA ILE A 410 -23.75 -12.91 -5.06
C ILE A 410 -24.51 -12.36 -6.26
N ASN A 411 -25.16 -11.23 -6.10
CA ASN A 411 -25.83 -10.56 -7.20
C ASN A 411 -24.80 -9.91 -8.11
N LYS A 412 -24.87 -10.23 -9.40
CA LYS A 412 -24.07 -9.52 -10.41
C LYS A 412 -24.54 -8.06 -10.49
N PRO A 413 -23.64 -7.10 -10.75
CA PRO A 413 -24.02 -5.71 -10.94
C PRO A 413 -25.11 -5.59 -12.01
N GLY A 414 -26.14 -4.81 -11.73
CA GLY A 414 -27.18 -4.46 -12.68
C GLY A 414 -26.67 -3.54 -13.80
N ALA A 415 -27.47 -3.37 -14.84
CA ALA A 415 -27.09 -2.55 -16.00
C ALA A 415 -26.83 -1.07 -15.65
N ASN A 416 -27.49 -0.56 -14.60
CA ASN A 416 -27.38 0.83 -14.15
C ASN A 416 -26.48 1.01 -12.94
N ASP A 417 -25.82 -0.06 -12.50
CA ASP A 417 -24.92 0.03 -11.37
C ASP A 417 -23.59 0.66 -11.78
N VAL A 418 -23.13 1.52 -10.91
CA VAL A 418 -21.87 2.23 -11.00
C VAL A 418 -20.98 1.76 -9.85
N ARG A 419 -19.73 1.49 -10.13
CA ARG A 419 -18.75 1.17 -9.09
C ARG A 419 -18.04 2.45 -8.69
N PHE A 420 -18.17 2.81 -7.42
CA PHE A 420 -17.53 3.96 -6.81
C PHE A 420 -16.27 3.54 -6.09
N THR A 421 -15.14 4.08 -6.48
CA THR A 421 -13.90 3.98 -5.70
C THR A 421 -13.83 5.14 -4.74
N LEU A 422 -13.63 4.84 -3.46
CA LEU A 422 -13.57 5.83 -2.39
C LEU A 422 -12.11 6.14 -2.00
N ARG A 423 -11.83 7.39 -1.66
CA ARG A 423 -10.48 7.85 -1.29
C ARG A 423 -9.91 7.17 -0.04
N ASN A 424 -10.77 6.62 0.79
CA ASN A 424 -10.39 5.87 2.00
C ASN A 424 -10.16 4.38 1.76
N ARG A 425 -9.92 3.96 0.52
CA ARG A 425 -9.81 2.57 0.07
C ARG A 425 -11.13 1.78 0.10
N GLY A 426 -12.25 2.43 0.23
CA GLY A 426 -13.55 1.79 0.06
C GLY A 426 -13.90 1.63 -1.41
N GLN A 427 -14.84 0.73 -1.66
CA GLN A 427 -15.48 0.54 -2.95
C GLN A 427 -16.95 0.19 -2.73
N VAL A 428 -17.84 0.77 -3.51
CA VAL A 428 -19.27 0.49 -3.46
C VAL A 428 -19.81 0.38 -4.88
N THR A 429 -20.56 -0.68 -5.13
CA THR A 429 -21.34 -0.86 -6.36
C THR A 429 -22.79 -0.57 -6.05
N ALA A 430 -23.33 0.47 -6.68
CA ALA A 430 -24.67 0.96 -6.41
C ALA A 430 -25.23 1.72 -7.62
N THR A 431 -26.54 1.87 -7.68
CA THR A 431 -27.18 2.77 -8.64
C THR A 431 -26.99 4.22 -8.20
N LEU A 432 -26.45 5.05 -9.09
CA LEU A 432 -26.32 6.49 -8.87
C LEU A 432 -27.67 7.17 -9.08
N LYS A 433 -28.24 7.71 -8.00
CA LYS A 433 -29.55 8.38 -8.01
C LYS A 433 -29.44 9.86 -8.35
N SER A 434 -28.48 10.55 -7.74
CA SER A 434 -28.22 11.96 -8.02
C SER A 434 -26.82 12.37 -7.57
N TRP A 435 -26.32 13.44 -8.19
CA TRP A 435 -25.10 14.11 -7.73
C TRP A 435 -25.28 15.60 -7.90
N LYS A 436 -25.47 16.30 -6.80
CA LYS A 436 -25.71 17.73 -6.75
C LYS A 436 -25.18 18.34 -5.44
N ASP A 437 -24.74 19.57 -5.47
CA ASP A 437 -24.36 20.39 -4.31
C ASP A 437 -23.33 19.68 -3.37
N GLY A 438 -22.36 18.98 -3.97
CA GLY A 438 -21.34 18.27 -3.20
C GLY A 438 -21.84 17.00 -2.49
N LYS A 439 -23.05 16.55 -2.79
CA LYS A 439 -23.63 15.33 -2.27
C LYS A 439 -23.90 14.34 -3.41
N VAL A 440 -23.72 13.06 -3.11
CA VAL A 440 -24.03 11.96 -4.02
C VAL A 440 -24.97 11.00 -3.34
N THR A 441 -26.13 10.75 -3.94
CA THR A 441 -27.12 9.78 -3.46
C THR A 441 -27.01 8.48 -4.25
N LEU A 442 -26.82 7.40 -3.54
CA LEU A 442 -26.61 6.04 -4.05
C LEU A 442 -27.68 5.11 -3.47
N ALA A 443 -28.04 4.07 -4.23
CA ALA A 443 -28.90 3.01 -3.72
C ALA A 443 -28.36 1.63 -4.11
N SER A 444 -28.26 0.72 -3.15
CA SER A 444 -27.99 -0.70 -3.41
C SER A 444 -28.64 -1.58 -2.33
N PRO A 445 -28.83 -2.87 -2.59
CA PRO A 445 -29.35 -3.79 -1.57
C PRO A 445 -28.50 -3.79 -0.28
N ALA A 446 -27.19 -3.63 -0.41
CA ALA A 446 -26.26 -3.73 0.71
C ALA A 446 -26.26 -2.53 1.66
N ILE A 447 -26.49 -1.32 1.13
CA ILE A 447 -26.40 -0.08 1.91
C ILE A 447 -27.72 0.69 1.97
N GLY A 448 -28.79 0.16 1.32
CA GLY A 448 -30.03 0.91 1.14
C GLY A 448 -29.81 2.15 0.27
N GLU A 449 -30.60 3.19 0.52
CA GLU A 449 -30.35 4.51 -0.03
C GLU A 449 -29.50 5.33 0.94
N ALA A 450 -28.39 5.83 0.45
CA ALA A 450 -27.42 6.59 1.25
C ALA A 450 -26.94 7.84 0.50
N THR A 451 -26.80 8.94 1.23
CA THR A 451 -26.23 10.17 0.72
C THR A 451 -24.83 10.37 1.29
N LEU A 452 -23.84 10.44 0.41
CA LEU A 452 -22.44 10.58 0.75
C LEU A 452 -21.93 11.97 0.39
N ASP A 453 -20.88 12.42 1.09
CA ASP A 453 -20.09 13.57 0.66
C ASP A 453 -19.35 13.23 -0.63
N ALA A 454 -19.59 13.98 -1.70
CA ALA A 454 -18.97 13.75 -3.01
C ALA A 454 -17.44 13.78 -2.98
N ASN A 455 -16.84 14.45 -1.98
CA ASN A 455 -15.39 14.51 -1.83
C ASN A 455 -14.76 13.15 -1.50
N VAL A 456 -15.54 12.19 -0.99
CA VAL A 456 -15.04 10.83 -0.75
C VAL A 456 -14.79 10.08 -2.04
N ILE A 457 -15.47 10.43 -3.13
CA ILE A 457 -15.38 9.71 -4.41
C ILE A 457 -14.06 10.04 -5.11
N GLU A 458 -13.35 9.00 -5.48
CA GLU A 458 -12.10 9.07 -6.26
C GLU A 458 -12.34 8.80 -7.75
N ALA A 459 -13.19 7.80 -8.03
CA ALA A 459 -13.56 7.43 -9.39
C ALA A 459 -14.94 6.76 -9.43
N MET A 460 -15.58 6.78 -10.60
CA MET A 460 -16.81 6.07 -10.93
C MET A 460 -16.58 5.24 -12.19
N GLU A 461 -16.90 3.96 -12.16
CA GLU A 461 -16.89 3.06 -13.33
C GLU A 461 -18.33 2.74 -13.71
N PHE A 462 -18.71 3.09 -14.93
CA PHE A 462 -20.04 2.84 -15.50
C PHE A 462 -20.01 1.62 -16.41
N ASN A 463 -21.18 1.11 -16.77
CA ASN A 463 -21.32 0.00 -17.72
C ASN A 463 -20.44 -1.21 -17.40
N LEU A 464 -20.44 -1.64 -16.17
CA LEU A 464 -19.55 -2.67 -15.62
C LEU A 464 -19.54 -3.98 -16.42
N SER A 465 -20.64 -4.35 -17.06
CA SER A 465 -20.75 -5.53 -17.92
C SER A 465 -20.07 -5.37 -19.29
N LYS A 466 -19.90 -4.12 -19.76
CA LYS A 466 -19.30 -3.79 -21.05
C LYS A 466 -17.80 -3.49 -20.93
N ILE A 467 -17.36 -3.02 -19.78
CA ILE A 467 -15.95 -2.91 -19.49
C ILE A 467 -15.45 -4.35 -19.43
N LYS A 468 -14.90 -4.84 -20.53
CA LYS A 468 -14.03 -6.01 -20.49
C LYS A 468 -12.94 -5.60 -19.50
N VAL A 469 -13.05 -6.07 -18.26
CA VAL A 469 -11.87 -6.32 -17.47
C VAL A 469 -11.00 -7.03 -18.48
N ALA A 470 -9.89 -6.38 -18.89
CA ALA A 470 -8.82 -7.11 -19.54
C ALA A 470 -8.52 -8.18 -18.49
N ALA A 471 -9.23 -9.31 -18.63
CA ALA A 471 -8.93 -10.48 -17.86
C ALA A 471 -7.43 -10.52 -18.04
N ALA A 472 -6.70 -10.31 -16.97
CA ALA A 472 -5.40 -10.87 -16.88
C ALA A 472 -5.68 -12.35 -17.16
N ASN A 473 -5.71 -12.69 -18.43
CA ASN A 473 -5.26 -13.99 -18.79
C ASN A 473 -3.92 -14.03 -18.06
N PRO A 474 -3.79 -14.74 -16.94
CA PRO A 474 -2.50 -15.25 -16.61
C PRO A 474 -2.17 -15.99 -17.90
N LYS A 475 -1.36 -15.34 -18.76
CA LYS A 475 -0.61 -16.07 -19.78
C LYS A 475 -0.14 -17.26 -19.00
N PRO A 476 -0.66 -18.50 -19.26
CA PRO A 476 -0.40 -19.62 -18.38
C PRO A 476 1.08 -19.52 -18.18
N ALA A 477 1.52 -19.42 -16.92
CA ALA A 477 2.92 -19.23 -16.61
C ALA A 477 3.56 -20.30 -17.46
N ALA A 478 4.19 -19.87 -18.57
CA ALA A 478 4.83 -20.79 -19.47
C ALA A 478 5.76 -21.48 -18.50
N THR A 479 5.48 -22.74 -18.22
CA THR A 479 6.29 -23.54 -17.35
C THR A 479 7.62 -23.49 -18.05
N SER A 480 8.42 -22.47 -17.70
CA SER A 480 9.74 -22.27 -18.23
C SER A 480 10.55 -23.36 -17.60
N THR A 481 10.56 -24.51 -18.27
CA THR A 481 11.49 -25.57 -17.98
C THR A 481 12.85 -24.99 -18.35
N SER A 482 13.49 -24.32 -17.41
CA SER A 482 14.87 -23.88 -17.56
C SER A 482 15.75 -25.12 -17.41
N ILE A 483 16.48 -25.45 -18.43
CA ILE A 483 17.55 -26.45 -18.35
C ILE A 483 18.84 -25.69 -18.09
N ASN A 484 19.49 -25.98 -16.96
CA ASN A 484 20.78 -25.41 -16.65
C ASN A 484 21.87 -26.27 -17.28
N VAL A 485 22.60 -25.73 -18.24
CA VAL A 485 23.75 -26.39 -18.85
C VAL A 485 24.96 -25.46 -18.61
N ASN A 486 25.90 -25.93 -17.80
CA ASN A 486 27.16 -25.21 -17.49
C ASN A 486 26.96 -23.77 -16.97
N GLY A 487 25.99 -23.55 -16.07
CA GLY A 487 25.76 -22.26 -15.44
C GLY A 487 24.92 -21.28 -16.28
N VAL A 488 24.39 -21.67 -17.43
CA VAL A 488 23.52 -20.85 -18.29
C VAL A 488 22.11 -21.40 -18.28
N ASN A 489 21.14 -20.60 -17.88
CA ASN A 489 19.71 -20.95 -17.93
C ASN A 489 19.15 -20.73 -19.35
N VAL A 490 18.74 -21.80 -20.01
CA VAL A 490 18.10 -21.74 -21.34
C VAL A 490 16.58 -21.92 -21.21
N LEU A 491 15.81 -20.95 -21.66
CA LEU A 491 14.35 -20.97 -21.69
C LEU A 491 13.85 -21.68 -22.96
N LYS A 492 12.84 -22.55 -22.81
CA LYS A 492 12.18 -23.23 -23.93
C LYS A 492 11.38 -22.19 -24.74
N GLY A 493 11.90 -21.79 -25.89
CA GLY A 493 11.23 -20.81 -26.77
C GLY A 493 12.16 -20.03 -27.69
N GLY A 494 13.45 -20.36 -27.70
CA GLY A 494 14.45 -19.74 -28.60
C GLY A 494 14.88 -18.33 -28.16
N LEU A 495 16.12 -18.17 -27.77
CA LEU A 495 16.73 -16.87 -27.52
C LEU A 495 17.52 -16.44 -28.75
N ASN A 496 17.21 -15.26 -29.30
CA ASN A 496 18.01 -14.64 -30.34
C ASN A 496 19.07 -13.76 -29.70
N ILE A 497 20.31 -14.21 -29.69
CA ILE A 497 21.43 -13.43 -29.15
C ILE A 497 22.32 -13.00 -30.30
N ASN A 498 22.31 -11.72 -30.62
CA ASN A 498 23.24 -11.08 -31.58
C ASN A 498 23.39 -11.82 -32.93
N GLY A 499 22.28 -12.16 -33.56
CA GLY A 499 22.28 -12.73 -34.92
C GLY A 499 22.58 -14.23 -34.99
N GLY A 500 22.63 -14.96 -33.88
CA GLY A 500 22.76 -16.41 -33.84
C GLY A 500 21.45 -17.11 -33.49
N LYS A 501 21.19 -18.30 -34.08
CA LYS A 501 20.01 -19.13 -33.81
C LYS A 501 20.38 -20.29 -32.90
N ILE A 502 19.62 -20.52 -31.86
CA ILE A 502 19.73 -21.70 -31.00
C ILE A 502 18.57 -22.62 -31.34
N GLU A 503 18.86 -23.85 -31.70
CA GLU A 503 17.84 -24.88 -32.02
C GLU A 503 17.97 -26.08 -31.08
N ILE A 504 16.86 -26.48 -30.50
CA ILE A 504 16.82 -27.65 -29.62
C ILE A 504 16.40 -28.85 -30.49
N ILE A 505 17.27 -29.85 -30.57
CA ILE A 505 17.03 -31.05 -31.35
C ILE A 505 16.21 -32.05 -30.50
N PRO A 506 15.16 -32.69 -31.04
CA PRO A 506 14.45 -33.74 -30.36
C PRO A 506 15.42 -34.91 -30.04
N GLY A 507 15.58 -35.20 -28.74
CA GLY A 507 16.55 -36.20 -28.26
C GLY A 507 17.61 -35.63 -27.30
N GLY A 508 17.52 -34.32 -26.92
CA GLY A 508 18.33 -33.71 -25.84
C GLY A 508 19.59 -33.02 -26.27
N GLY A 509 19.80 -32.73 -27.56
CA GLY A 509 20.95 -31.99 -28.07
C GLY A 509 20.62 -30.51 -28.32
N ILE A 510 21.60 -29.63 -28.13
CA ILE A 510 21.51 -28.21 -28.45
C ILE A 510 22.50 -27.88 -29.56
N ARG A 511 22.00 -27.31 -30.66
CA ARG A 511 22.81 -26.78 -31.76
C ARG A 511 22.83 -25.27 -31.71
N ILE A 512 24.06 -24.69 -31.66
CA ILE A 512 24.24 -23.24 -31.65
C ILE A 512 24.93 -22.85 -32.97
N GLU A 513 24.22 -22.13 -33.83
CA GLU A 513 24.81 -21.55 -35.04
C GLU A 513 25.15 -20.09 -34.78
N ARG A 514 26.45 -19.75 -34.84
CA ARG A 514 26.95 -18.38 -34.78
C ARG A 514 27.31 -17.89 -36.17
N ASN A 515 26.72 -16.82 -36.59
CA ASN A 515 27.05 -16.18 -37.86
C ASN A 515 28.19 -15.18 -37.63
N PHE A 516 29.42 -15.57 -37.96
CA PHE A 516 30.61 -14.71 -37.87
C PHE A 516 30.78 -13.87 -39.15
N LYS A 517 29.88 -12.95 -39.45
CA LYS A 517 30.17 -11.90 -40.43
C LYS A 517 30.36 -10.57 -39.69
N ASN A 518 31.64 -10.10 -39.75
CA ASN A 518 32.13 -8.79 -39.32
C ASN A 518 32.37 -8.59 -37.81
N GLN A 519 33.48 -9.20 -37.28
CA GLN A 519 34.23 -8.60 -36.17
C GLN A 519 35.72 -8.61 -36.51
N LYS A 520 36.32 -7.41 -36.52
CA LYS A 520 37.77 -7.24 -36.56
C LYS A 520 38.39 -7.85 -35.31
N ILE A 521 39.28 -8.80 -35.49
CA ILE A 521 40.04 -9.47 -34.42
C ILE A 521 41.14 -8.50 -33.99
N ILE A 522 41.08 -8.04 -32.74
CA ILE A 522 42.21 -7.39 -32.06
C ILE A 522 42.98 -8.52 -31.32
N PRO A 523 44.29 -8.75 -31.62
CA PRO A 523 45.02 -9.82 -30.94
C PRO A 523 45.28 -9.46 -29.47
N ARG A 524 44.92 -10.34 -28.56
CA ARG A 524 45.35 -10.28 -27.15
C ARG A 524 46.77 -10.76 -27.03
N LEU A 525 47.63 -9.96 -26.42
CA LEU A 525 48.98 -10.33 -25.95
C LEU A 525 48.90 -11.46 -24.91
N PRO A 526 49.83 -12.40 -24.91
CA PRO A 526 49.83 -13.51 -23.96
C PRO A 526 50.25 -13.05 -22.57
N GLN A 527 49.41 -13.34 -21.58
CA GLN A 527 49.77 -13.31 -20.17
C GLN A 527 50.41 -14.65 -19.83
N ASN A 528 51.75 -14.70 -19.70
CA ASN A 528 52.46 -15.61 -18.83
C ASN A 528 53.96 -15.30 -18.91
N ALA A 529 54.49 -14.58 -17.91
CA ALA A 529 55.88 -14.57 -17.55
C ALA A 529 56.00 -14.90 -16.05
N PRO A 530 56.87 -15.84 -15.65
CA PRO A 530 56.96 -16.27 -14.26
C PRO A 530 57.75 -15.27 -13.41
N ILE A 531 57.21 -14.95 -12.24
CA ILE A 531 57.86 -14.12 -11.23
C ILE A 531 58.93 -14.95 -10.50
N LYS A 532 60.18 -14.56 -10.62
CA LYS A 532 61.30 -15.07 -9.80
C LYS A 532 61.24 -14.50 -8.38
N PRO A 533 61.50 -15.29 -7.33
CA PRO A 533 61.52 -14.79 -5.96
C PRO A 533 62.81 -13.98 -5.69
N ARG A 534 62.66 -12.80 -5.10
CA ARG A 534 63.76 -12.05 -4.49
C ARG A 534 64.03 -12.59 -3.09
N ARG A 535 65.31 -13.04 -2.91
CA ARG A 535 65.93 -13.30 -1.60
C ARG A 535 66.31 -11.96 -0.94
N ARG A 536 66.09 -11.96 0.37
CA ARG A 536 66.50 -11.09 1.47
C ARG A 536 65.62 -9.93 1.77
#